data_4933bc670605ccc586dcceca4b366943
#
_entry.id   4933bc670605ccc586dcceca4b366943
#
_cell.length_a   1.000
_cell.length_b   1.000
_cell.length_c   1.000
_cell.angle_alpha   90.00
_cell.angle_beta   90.00
_cell.angle_gamma   90.00
#
_symmetry.space_group_name_H-M   'P 1'
#
loop_
_entity.id
_entity.type
_entity.pdbx_description
1 polymer ?
#
loop_
_entity_poly.entity_id
_entity_poly.type
_entity_poly.pdbx_seq_one_letter_code
_entity_poly.pdbx_strand_id
1 'polypeptide(L)'
;MRKLYKKSLPDKTVTEMPKNSLRHLKKWMAATAAATMMLPGTMAVPAVETTQSDLPQEELTVHFIDVGQGLAIMAKAGDDVLVYDGGNSDAASYFVSYLQQEGVEDIDYMIASHYDADHLNGLVGALHAFDTETIIAPDYEHNSKIYTSFYNTLSEEGKEVTYPEVGEEYTFGEGSFTILGPTQIQDDSNNNSVVIRLDYGETSFLFAGDAEAKEEKDIIAANEELDCDVLSVGHHGSASSTSWDFLEAVLPEYAVISCGVNNSYGHPDPDTVEKLESIETQIFRTDLQGNIIAKSDGETITWNNAPSNGEVLYAADFVSVREEPNDTSNTVGELGPGNQIQVLNRDDDGWATIIFNGATTYIPTSYLSDTDPQTQTQAVTQAQETQAQAVTQAQETQAQSQTQAPSTQPQTEAPQQPPQTEAPTQPVGNMVWLSATGSKYHSRNNCGNMNPANAYQVTESDAINQGYGKCKKCW
;
A
#
# COMPACT_ATOMS: atom_id res chain seq x y z
N MET A 1 7.34 33.23 5.11
CA MET A 1 6.10 33.88 4.62
C MET A 1 5.47 32.96 3.59
N ARG A 2 4.62 32.06 4.03
CA ARG A 2 3.84 31.17 3.13
C ARG A 2 2.60 31.95 2.67
N LYS A 3 2.48 32.19 1.37
CA LYS A 3 1.26 32.72 0.76
C LYS A 3 0.28 31.58 0.57
N LEU A 4 -0.80 31.62 1.33
CA LEU A 4 -1.99 30.79 1.13
C LEU A 4 -2.67 31.25 -0.18
N TYR A 5 -2.64 30.41 -1.19
CA TYR A 5 -3.53 30.52 -2.34
C TYR A 5 -4.86 29.84 -1.99
N LYS A 6 -5.81 30.62 -1.47
CA LYS A 6 -7.22 30.25 -1.51
C LYS A 6 -7.73 30.46 -2.92
N LYS A 7 -7.83 29.39 -3.72
CA LYS A 7 -8.65 29.40 -4.93
C LYS A 7 -10.11 29.29 -4.48
N SER A 8 -10.89 30.32 -4.68
CA SER A 8 -12.33 30.34 -4.41
C SER A 8 -13.03 29.38 -5.36
N LEU A 9 -13.68 28.36 -4.81
CA LEU A 9 -14.65 27.52 -5.51
C LEU A 9 -15.78 28.42 -6.04
N PRO A 10 -16.32 28.15 -7.24
CA PRO A 10 -17.50 28.88 -7.74
C PRO A 10 -18.72 28.49 -6.89
N ASP A 11 -19.45 29.49 -6.45
CA ASP A 11 -20.71 29.40 -5.72
C ASP A 11 -21.76 28.70 -6.59
N LYS A 12 -21.89 27.39 -6.43
CA LYS A 12 -23.02 26.60 -6.97
C LYS A 12 -24.08 26.51 -5.89
N THR A 13 -25.19 27.16 -6.15
CA THR A 13 -26.44 27.11 -5.40
C THR A 13 -26.79 25.64 -5.03
N VAL A 14 -27.05 25.46 -3.72
CA VAL A 14 -27.53 24.21 -3.09
C VAL A 14 -28.76 23.69 -3.85
N THR A 15 -28.54 22.70 -4.68
CA THR A 15 -29.59 21.85 -5.24
C THR A 15 -29.09 20.41 -5.25
N GLU A 16 -29.66 19.62 -4.37
CA GLU A 16 -29.55 18.16 -4.19
C GLU A 16 -28.16 17.63 -3.77
N MET A 17 -28.10 17.13 -2.54
CA MET A 17 -26.98 16.31 -2.06
C MET A 17 -26.84 15.08 -2.96
N PRO A 18 -25.62 14.70 -3.38
CA PRO A 18 -25.41 13.47 -4.13
C PRO A 18 -25.90 12.26 -3.32
N LYS A 19 -26.45 11.25 -3.98
CA LYS A 19 -27.03 10.03 -3.39
C LYS A 19 -26.05 9.31 -2.45
N ASN A 20 -24.74 9.46 -2.66
CA ASN A 20 -23.65 8.90 -1.86
C ASN A 20 -23.57 9.46 -0.44
N SER A 21 -23.88 10.75 -0.23
CA SER A 21 -24.04 11.30 1.13
C SER A 21 -25.06 10.56 1.97
N LEU A 22 -26.05 9.92 1.32
CA LEU A 22 -27.08 9.10 1.97
C LEU A 22 -26.58 7.68 2.30
N ARG A 23 -25.62 7.13 1.56
CA ARG A 23 -25.03 5.79 1.80
C ARG A 23 -24.13 5.84 3.06
N HIS A 24 -23.23 6.80 3.13
CA HIS A 24 -22.42 7.03 4.34
C HIS A 24 -23.29 7.40 5.55
N LEU A 25 -24.35 8.19 5.37
CA LEU A 25 -25.29 8.51 6.47
C LEU A 25 -26.09 7.28 6.91
N LYS A 26 -26.41 6.32 6.03
CA LYS A 26 -27.05 5.05 6.38
C LYS A 26 -26.11 4.12 7.13
N LYS A 27 -24.83 3.99 6.73
CA LYS A 27 -23.80 3.23 7.48
C LYS A 27 -23.65 3.81 8.90
N TRP A 28 -23.63 5.14 9.07
CA TRP A 28 -23.59 5.81 10.38
C TRP A 28 -24.85 5.61 11.23
N MET A 29 -26.04 5.50 10.64
CA MET A 29 -27.29 5.31 11.38
C MET A 29 -27.54 3.84 11.78
N ALA A 30 -26.98 2.87 11.09
CA ALA A 30 -27.07 1.45 11.45
C ALA A 30 -26.30 1.12 12.72
N ALA A 31 -25.11 1.73 12.91
CA ALA A 31 -24.26 1.52 14.08
C ALA A 31 -24.85 2.10 15.40
N THR A 32 -25.85 3.02 15.35
CA THR A 32 -26.42 3.68 16.53
C THR A 32 -27.77 3.11 16.99
N ALA A 33 -28.33 2.11 16.32
CA ALA A 33 -29.66 1.58 16.62
C ALA A 33 -29.72 0.44 17.68
N ALA A 34 -28.59 -0.05 18.18
CA ALA A 34 -28.51 -1.21 19.07
C ALA A 34 -28.64 -0.90 20.59
N ALA A 35 -28.84 0.34 21.00
CA ALA A 35 -28.97 0.71 22.42
C ALA A 35 -30.23 1.49 22.69
N THR A 36 -31.38 0.84 22.88
CA THR A 36 -32.39 1.31 23.86
C THR A 36 -33.62 0.37 23.98
N MET A 37 -33.94 0.03 25.24
CA MET A 37 -35.22 -0.35 25.83
C MET A 37 -35.55 -1.82 26.07
N MET A 38 -35.22 -2.25 27.26
CA MET A 38 -36.03 -3.25 28.02
C MET A 38 -37.14 -2.55 28.82
N LEU A 39 -38.40 -2.92 28.53
CA LEU A 39 -39.55 -2.79 29.45
C LEU A 39 -40.44 -4.04 29.33
N PRO A 40 -40.96 -4.60 30.43
CA PRO A 40 -41.65 -5.87 30.40
C PRO A 40 -43.14 -5.67 30.11
N GLY A 41 -43.64 -6.28 29.09
CA GLY A 41 -45.07 -6.39 28.78
C GLY A 41 -45.29 -7.57 27.87
N THR A 42 -45.88 -8.64 28.39
CA THR A 42 -46.23 -9.86 27.67
C THR A 42 -47.34 -9.59 26.65
N MET A 43 -46.96 -9.51 25.40
CA MET A 43 -47.83 -9.75 24.23
C MET A 43 -47.14 -10.74 23.33
N ALA A 44 -47.86 -11.75 22.85
CA ALA A 44 -47.36 -12.70 21.89
C ALA A 44 -47.01 -11.95 20.59
N VAL A 45 -45.71 -11.82 20.34
CA VAL A 45 -45.18 -11.32 19.06
C VAL A 45 -45.30 -12.47 18.07
N PRO A 46 -45.89 -12.29 16.88
CA PRO A 46 -45.74 -13.26 15.81
C PRO A 46 -44.23 -13.43 15.56
N ALA A 47 -43.82 -14.68 15.35
CA ALA A 47 -42.42 -14.97 14.96
C ALA A 47 -42.09 -14.06 13.79
N VAL A 48 -41.15 -13.14 14.01
CA VAL A 48 -40.44 -12.47 12.92
C VAL A 48 -39.68 -13.59 12.25
N GLU A 49 -40.05 -13.94 11.03
CA GLU A 49 -39.17 -14.68 10.15
C GLU A 49 -37.88 -13.89 10.15
N THR A 50 -36.80 -14.46 10.68
CA THR A 50 -35.46 -13.97 10.49
C THR A 50 -35.27 -14.00 8.97
N THR A 51 -35.34 -12.84 8.34
CA THR A 51 -34.80 -12.66 6.99
C THR A 51 -33.36 -13.11 7.09
N GLN A 52 -33.02 -14.18 6.36
CA GLN A 52 -31.67 -14.58 6.09
C GLN A 52 -30.92 -13.32 5.68
N SER A 53 -29.74 -13.07 6.22
CA SER A 53 -28.95 -11.90 5.83
C SER A 53 -28.73 -11.97 4.34
N ASP A 54 -28.98 -10.88 3.63
CA ASP A 54 -28.69 -10.77 2.20
C ASP A 54 -27.16 -10.62 1.94
N LEU A 55 -26.33 -10.79 2.99
CA LEU A 55 -24.87 -10.74 2.90
C LEU A 55 -24.30 -12.09 2.48
N PRO A 56 -23.21 -12.12 1.69
CA PRO A 56 -22.47 -13.31 1.33
C PRO A 56 -22.08 -14.16 2.54
N GLN A 57 -22.03 -15.47 2.36
CA GLN A 57 -21.62 -16.41 3.41
C GLN A 57 -20.14 -16.75 3.36
N GLU A 58 -19.50 -16.48 2.23
CA GLU A 58 -18.09 -16.68 1.98
C GLU A 58 -17.37 -15.32 1.95
N GLU A 59 -16.06 -15.33 2.21
CA GLU A 59 -15.23 -14.12 2.16
C GLU A 59 -14.73 -13.91 0.72
N LEU A 60 -14.86 -12.67 0.22
CA LEU A 60 -14.14 -12.25 -0.98
C LEU A 60 -12.73 -11.82 -0.56
N THR A 61 -11.69 -12.32 -1.25
CA THR A 61 -10.33 -11.79 -1.14
C THR A 61 -9.90 -11.17 -2.45
N VAL A 62 -9.32 -9.98 -2.40
CA VAL A 62 -8.75 -9.28 -3.57
C VAL A 62 -7.28 -9.00 -3.31
N HIS A 63 -6.41 -9.60 -4.11
CA HIS A 63 -4.96 -9.50 -4.01
C HIS A 63 -4.43 -8.57 -5.11
N PHE A 64 -3.86 -7.43 -4.74
CA PHE A 64 -3.08 -6.57 -5.61
C PHE A 64 -1.63 -7.02 -5.49
N ILE A 65 -1.15 -7.72 -6.50
CA ILE A 65 0.12 -8.45 -6.45
C ILE A 65 1.27 -7.52 -6.84
N ASP A 66 2.33 -7.46 -6.04
CA ASP A 66 3.54 -6.69 -6.36
C ASP A 66 4.32 -7.38 -7.50
N VAL A 67 4.03 -6.98 -8.71
CA VAL A 67 4.70 -7.42 -9.93
C VAL A 67 5.75 -6.40 -10.42
N GLY A 68 6.16 -5.49 -9.55
CA GLY A 68 6.99 -4.35 -9.93
C GLY A 68 6.18 -3.32 -10.72
N GLN A 69 6.76 -2.76 -11.80
CA GLN A 69 6.01 -1.85 -12.67
C GLN A 69 5.07 -2.65 -13.56
N GLY A 70 3.77 -2.53 -13.29
CA GLY A 70 2.70 -3.25 -13.95
C GLY A 70 1.50 -3.48 -13.03
N LEU A 71 0.47 -4.13 -13.53
CA LEU A 71 -0.74 -4.46 -12.79
C LEU A 71 -0.97 -5.97 -12.80
N ALA A 72 -1.32 -6.52 -11.64
CA ALA A 72 -1.82 -7.87 -11.51
C ALA A 72 -2.74 -7.96 -10.30
N ILE A 73 -3.96 -8.41 -10.51
CA ILE A 73 -4.97 -8.59 -9.47
C ILE A 73 -5.50 -10.02 -9.54
N MET A 74 -5.69 -10.64 -8.38
CA MET A 74 -6.44 -11.87 -8.24
C MET A 74 -7.59 -11.63 -7.25
N ALA A 75 -8.80 -12.00 -7.62
CA ALA A 75 -9.93 -12.05 -6.69
C ALA A 75 -10.40 -13.50 -6.52
N LYS A 76 -10.78 -13.88 -5.29
CA LYS A 76 -11.35 -15.19 -4.96
C LYS A 76 -12.62 -15.00 -4.14
N ALA A 77 -13.69 -15.67 -4.55
CA ALA A 77 -14.97 -15.71 -3.85
C ALA A 77 -15.46 -17.17 -3.83
N GLY A 78 -15.28 -17.84 -2.68
CA GLY A 78 -15.46 -19.28 -2.61
C GLY A 78 -14.47 -20.03 -3.49
N ASP A 79 -15.00 -20.84 -4.41
CA ASP A 79 -14.19 -21.58 -5.39
C ASP A 79 -13.89 -20.74 -6.65
N ASP A 80 -14.63 -19.65 -6.92
CA ASP A 80 -14.45 -18.82 -8.11
C ASP A 80 -13.19 -17.96 -8.04
N VAL A 81 -12.42 -17.94 -9.13
CA VAL A 81 -11.17 -17.18 -9.28
C VAL A 81 -11.25 -16.24 -10.47
N LEU A 82 -11.04 -14.96 -10.23
CA LEU A 82 -10.87 -13.93 -11.25
C LEU A 82 -9.42 -13.41 -11.22
N VAL A 83 -8.79 -13.40 -12.40
CA VAL A 83 -7.48 -12.80 -12.62
C VAL A 83 -7.65 -11.59 -13.54
N TYR A 84 -7.16 -10.42 -13.12
CA TYR A 84 -7.18 -9.19 -13.89
C TYR A 84 -5.75 -8.70 -14.06
N ASP A 85 -5.22 -8.77 -15.28
CA ASP A 85 -3.83 -8.54 -15.65
C ASP A 85 -2.82 -9.47 -14.93
N GLY A 86 -1.57 -9.46 -15.35
CA GLY A 86 -0.56 -10.39 -14.84
C GLY A 86 0.86 -9.83 -14.74
N GLY A 87 1.00 -8.51 -14.90
CA GLY A 87 2.30 -7.84 -14.79
C GLY A 87 3.24 -8.06 -15.97
N ASN A 88 4.46 -7.60 -15.81
CA ASN A 88 5.50 -7.62 -16.82
C ASN A 88 6.26 -8.96 -16.86
N SER A 89 7.11 -9.13 -17.88
CA SER A 89 7.86 -10.36 -18.17
C SER A 89 8.81 -10.81 -17.06
N ASP A 90 9.38 -9.89 -16.30
CA ASP A 90 10.28 -10.20 -15.18
C ASP A 90 9.54 -10.71 -13.95
N ALA A 91 8.25 -10.38 -13.80
CA ALA A 91 7.38 -10.86 -12.75
C ALA A 91 6.48 -12.05 -13.17
N ALA A 92 6.40 -12.42 -14.45
CA ALA A 92 5.46 -13.43 -14.95
C ALA A 92 5.57 -14.79 -14.23
N SER A 93 6.80 -15.25 -13.95
CA SER A 93 7.00 -16.51 -13.20
C SER A 93 6.61 -16.38 -11.72
N TYR A 94 6.82 -15.21 -11.13
CA TYR A 94 6.38 -14.93 -9.76
C TYR A 94 4.85 -14.92 -9.68
N PHE A 95 4.19 -14.23 -10.61
CA PHE A 95 2.74 -14.18 -10.70
C PHE A 95 2.11 -15.59 -10.75
N VAL A 96 2.56 -16.45 -11.67
CA VAL A 96 2.07 -17.84 -11.74
C VAL A 96 2.32 -18.60 -10.44
N SER A 97 3.51 -18.46 -9.86
CA SER A 97 3.86 -19.11 -8.59
C SER A 97 3.00 -18.59 -7.43
N TYR A 98 2.64 -17.30 -7.44
CA TYR A 98 1.77 -16.70 -6.45
C TYR A 98 0.36 -17.29 -6.51
N LEU A 99 -0.24 -17.39 -7.70
CA LEU A 99 -1.54 -18.03 -7.89
C LEU A 99 -1.52 -19.49 -7.38
N GLN A 100 -0.45 -20.23 -7.66
CA GLN A 100 -0.30 -21.62 -7.14
C GLN A 100 -0.20 -21.67 -5.61
N GLN A 101 0.49 -20.71 -4.98
CA GLN A 101 0.62 -20.63 -3.52
C GLN A 101 -0.71 -20.27 -2.85
N GLU A 102 -1.54 -19.46 -3.50
CA GLU A 102 -2.89 -19.12 -3.06
C GLU A 102 -3.91 -20.23 -3.35
N GLY A 103 -3.44 -21.38 -3.87
CA GLY A 103 -4.26 -22.57 -4.09
C GLY A 103 -5.20 -22.47 -5.28
N VAL A 104 -4.85 -21.65 -6.30
CA VAL A 104 -5.59 -21.61 -7.55
C VAL A 104 -5.37 -22.94 -8.29
N GLU A 105 -6.46 -23.63 -8.63
CA GLU A 105 -6.44 -24.85 -9.43
C GLU A 105 -6.83 -24.55 -10.89
N ASP A 106 -7.85 -23.73 -11.10
CA ASP A 106 -8.36 -23.23 -12.37
C ASP A 106 -8.76 -21.73 -12.23
N ILE A 107 -9.03 -21.09 -13.35
CA ILE A 107 -9.39 -19.66 -13.42
C ILE A 107 -10.74 -19.54 -14.12
N ASP A 108 -11.76 -19.03 -13.44
CA ASP A 108 -13.09 -18.85 -14.01
C ASP A 108 -13.11 -17.66 -14.98
N TYR A 109 -12.45 -16.55 -14.59
CA TYR A 109 -12.35 -15.35 -15.40
C TYR A 109 -10.92 -14.84 -15.47
N MET A 110 -10.40 -14.72 -16.70
CA MET A 110 -9.14 -14.03 -16.96
C MET A 110 -9.44 -12.78 -17.78
N ILE A 111 -9.08 -11.61 -17.23
CA ILE A 111 -9.31 -10.32 -17.88
C ILE A 111 -7.96 -9.71 -18.25
N ALA A 112 -7.73 -9.47 -19.53
CA ALA A 112 -6.69 -8.57 -19.99
C ALA A 112 -7.31 -7.18 -20.12
N SER A 113 -6.88 -6.22 -19.30
CA SER A 113 -7.38 -4.85 -19.41
C SER A 113 -7.10 -4.29 -20.80
N HIS A 114 -5.86 -4.38 -21.23
CA HIS A 114 -5.37 -4.01 -22.55
C HIS A 114 -4.12 -4.83 -22.92
N TYR A 115 -3.45 -4.53 -24.03
CA TYR A 115 -2.41 -5.42 -24.55
C TYR A 115 -0.98 -4.93 -24.33
N ASP A 116 -0.73 -4.04 -23.38
CA ASP A 116 0.62 -3.62 -23.03
C ASP A 116 1.36 -4.66 -22.20
N ALA A 117 2.67 -4.64 -22.26
CA ALA A 117 3.49 -5.73 -21.77
C ALA A 117 3.45 -5.90 -20.25
N ASP A 118 3.29 -4.82 -19.52
CA ASP A 118 3.23 -4.79 -18.06
C ASP A 118 1.86 -5.17 -17.49
N HIS A 119 0.95 -5.61 -18.35
CA HIS A 119 -0.35 -6.21 -18.02
C HIS A 119 -0.46 -7.66 -18.51
N LEU A 120 0.06 -7.93 -19.71
CA LEU A 120 -0.26 -9.15 -20.45
C LEU A 120 0.74 -10.31 -20.23
N ASN A 121 1.99 -10.05 -19.82
CA ASN A 121 3.01 -11.11 -19.80
C ASN A 121 2.69 -12.25 -18.82
N GLY A 122 2.22 -11.95 -17.61
CA GLY A 122 1.87 -12.97 -16.63
C GLY A 122 0.64 -13.78 -17.04
N LEU A 123 -0.32 -13.16 -17.76
CA LEU A 123 -1.50 -13.87 -18.27
C LEU A 123 -1.12 -14.97 -19.27
N VAL A 124 -0.12 -14.73 -20.14
CA VAL A 124 0.41 -15.77 -21.03
C VAL A 124 0.99 -16.94 -20.23
N GLY A 125 1.69 -16.65 -19.12
CA GLY A 125 2.19 -17.68 -18.20
C GLY A 125 1.06 -18.45 -17.49
N ALA A 126 0.02 -17.74 -17.07
CA ALA A 126 -1.14 -18.32 -16.40
C ALA A 126 -1.96 -19.23 -17.33
N LEU A 127 -2.16 -18.83 -18.59
CA LEU A 127 -2.83 -19.65 -19.61
C LEU A 127 -2.16 -21.02 -19.83
N HIS A 128 -0.83 -21.10 -19.69
CA HIS A 128 -0.13 -22.37 -19.76
C HIS A 128 -0.18 -23.19 -18.46
N ALA A 129 -0.44 -22.54 -17.32
CA ALA A 129 -0.35 -23.17 -16.01
C ALA A 129 -1.70 -23.61 -15.43
N PHE A 130 -2.78 -22.97 -15.85
CA PHE A 130 -4.13 -23.17 -15.32
C PHE A 130 -5.13 -23.35 -16.47
N ASP A 131 -6.12 -24.19 -16.26
CA ASP A 131 -7.32 -24.15 -17.11
C ASP A 131 -8.05 -22.84 -16.86
N THR A 132 -8.54 -22.18 -17.94
CA THR A 132 -9.22 -20.88 -17.85
C THR A 132 -10.55 -20.99 -18.58
N GLU A 133 -11.66 -20.68 -17.90
CA GLU A 133 -12.99 -20.86 -18.49
C GLU A 133 -13.32 -19.70 -19.43
N THR A 134 -13.32 -18.48 -18.93
CA THR A 134 -13.71 -17.28 -19.69
C THR A 134 -12.54 -16.30 -19.77
N ILE A 135 -12.20 -15.89 -20.99
CA ILE A 135 -11.12 -14.93 -21.23
C ILE A 135 -11.74 -13.68 -21.85
N ILE A 136 -11.61 -12.56 -21.14
CA ILE A 136 -12.16 -11.25 -21.53
C ILE A 136 -11.02 -10.33 -21.91
N ALA A 137 -11.12 -9.66 -23.05
CA ALA A 137 -10.15 -8.68 -23.50
C ALA A 137 -10.79 -7.70 -24.50
N PRO A 138 -10.23 -6.51 -24.74
CA PRO A 138 -10.81 -5.52 -25.65
C PRO A 138 -10.64 -5.92 -27.13
N ASP A 139 -11.61 -5.54 -27.98
CA ASP A 139 -11.67 -5.90 -29.41
C ASP A 139 -10.82 -4.96 -30.27
N TYR A 140 -9.47 -5.09 -30.20
CA TYR A 140 -8.58 -4.39 -31.13
C TYR A 140 -7.30 -5.19 -31.40
N GLU A 141 -6.64 -4.91 -32.52
CA GLU A 141 -5.36 -5.51 -32.85
C GLU A 141 -4.21 -4.68 -32.31
N HIS A 142 -3.23 -5.35 -31.70
CA HIS A 142 -1.99 -4.73 -31.24
C HIS A 142 -0.77 -5.38 -31.92
N ASN A 143 0.28 -4.59 -32.20
CA ASN A 143 1.43 -5.07 -32.98
C ASN A 143 2.63 -5.52 -32.12
N SER A 144 2.45 -5.68 -30.81
CA SER A 144 3.50 -6.11 -29.90
C SER A 144 3.77 -7.61 -29.99
N LYS A 145 4.97 -8.01 -29.54
CA LYS A 145 5.30 -9.43 -29.46
C LYS A 145 4.48 -10.16 -28.41
N ILE A 146 4.14 -9.49 -27.31
CA ILE A 146 3.37 -10.10 -26.25
C ILE A 146 1.92 -10.34 -26.67
N TYR A 147 1.32 -9.40 -27.42
CA TYR A 147 0.01 -9.63 -28.04
C TYR A 147 0.02 -10.87 -28.93
N THR A 148 1.05 -10.98 -29.82
CA THR A 148 1.20 -12.16 -30.68
C THR A 148 1.38 -13.44 -29.83
N SER A 149 2.13 -13.38 -28.74
CA SER A 149 2.32 -14.52 -27.84
C SER A 149 1.00 -14.92 -27.17
N PHE A 150 0.23 -13.95 -26.68
CA PHE A 150 -1.06 -14.18 -26.03
C PHE A 150 -2.02 -14.92 -26.97
N TYR A 151 -2.23 -14.43 -28.18
CA TYR A 151 -3.14 -15.07 -29.15
C TYR A 151 -2.62 -16.42 -29.67
N ASN A 152 -1.29 -16.61 -29.75
CA ASN A 152 -0.75 -17.93 -30.05
C ASN A 152 -1.04 -18.92 -28.92
N THR A 153 -0.85 -18.50 -27.67
CA THR A 153 -1.15 -19.34 -26.50
C THR A 153 -2.63 -19.69 -26.44
N LEU A 154 -3.52 -18.72 -26.67
CA LEU A 154 -4.97 -19.00 -26.75
C LEU A 154 -5.27 -20.08 -27.80
N SER A 155 -4.66 -19.97 -28.98
CA SER A 155 -4.83 -20.94 -30.04
C SER A 155 -4.27 -22.33 -29.68
N GLU A 156 -3.14 -22.39 -28.99
CA GLU A 156 -2.50 -23.63 -28.52
C GLU A 156 -3.34 -24.33 -27.47
N GLU A 157 -3.94 -23.55 -26.52
CA GLU A 157 -4.81 -24.07 -25.46
C GLU A 157 -6.28 -24.24 -25.93
N GLY A 158 -6.59 -23.88 -27.18
CA GLY A 158 -7.94 -24.01 -27.75
C GLY A 158 -8.98 -23.08 -27.11
N LYS A 159 -8.54 -21.92 -26.64
CA LYS A 159 -9.35 -20.89 -25.99
C LYS A 159 -9.69 -19.76 -26.97
N GLU A 160 -10.80 -19.08 -26.71
CA GLU A 160 -11.28 -17.93 -27.47
C GLU A 160 -11.47 -16.73 -26.52
N VAL A 161 -11.31 -15.51 -27.04
CA VAL A 161 -11.55 -14.27 -26.30
C VAL A 161 -13.02 -13.89 -26.41
N THR A 162 -13.59 -13.50 -25.28
CA THR A 162 -14.86 -12.79 -25.19
C THR A 162 -14.58 -11.29 -25.23
N TYR A 163 -15.16 -10.60 -26.19
CA TYR A 163 -15.11 -9.14 -26.30
C TYR A 163 -16.32 -8.55 -25.56
N PRO A 164 -16.10 -7.85 -24.43
CA PRO A 164 -17.21 -7.46 -23.56
C PRO A 164 -17.94 -6.22 -24.09
N GLU A 165 -19.23 -6.13 -23.77
CA GLU A 165 -20.05 -4.93 -23.98
C GLU A 165 -20.24 -4.17 -22.65
N VAL A 166 -20.26 -2.83 -22.69
CA VAL A 166 -20.54 -2.00 -21.51
C VAL A 166 -21.92 -2.32 -20.93
N GLY A 167 -21.96 -2.54 -19.61
CA GLY A 167 -23.18 -2.95 -18.88
C GLY A 167 -23.41 -4.46 -18.84
N GLU A 168 -22.53 -5.25 -19.45
CA GLU A 168 -22.58 -6.71 -19.33
C GLU A 168 -22.16 -7.13 -17.92
N GLU A 169 -22.93 -8.03 -17.30
CA GLU A 169 -22.74 -8.50 -15.93
C GLU A 169 -22.40 -9.98 -15.89
N TYR A 170 -21.42 -10.35 -15.07
CA TYR A 170 -20.95 -11.71 -14.87
C TYR A 170 -21.07 -12.08 -13.39
N THR A 171 -21.58 -13.28 -13.08
CA THR A 171 -21.63 -13.79 -11.70
C THR A 171 -20.23 -14.16 -11.22
N PHE A 172 -19.90 -13.85 -9.96
CA PHE A 172 -18.62 -14.18 -9.36
C PHE A 172 -18.82 -14.51 -7.86
N GLY A 173 -18.75 -15.79 -7.51
CA GLY A 173 -19.15 -16.28 -6.20
C GLY A 173 -20.60 -15.89 -5.86
N GLU A 174 -20.81 -15.30 -4.68
CA GLU A 174 -22.09 -14.72 -4.26
C GLU A 174 -22.26 -13.24 -4.68
N GLY A 175 -21.35 -12.71 -5.50
CA GLY A 175 -21.39 -11.36 -6.08
C GLY A 175 -21.46 -11.35 -7.60
N SER A 176 -21.09 -10.23 -8.21
CA SER A 176 -20.98 -10.07 -9.66
C SER A 176 -19.97 -9.00 -10.04
N PHE A 177 -19.51 -9.01 -11.28
CA PHE A 177 -18.80 -7.86 -11.83
C PHE A 177 -19.48 -7.37 -13.12
N THR A 178 -19.42 -6.05 -13.31
CA THR A 178 -20.03 -5.37 -14.47
C THR A 178 -18.95 -4.70 -15.30
N ILE A 179 -19.02 -4.81 -16.61
CA ILE A 179 -18.15 -4.12 -17.56
C ILE A 179 -18.55 -2.64 -17.64
N LEU A 180 -17.61 -1.74 -17.34
CA LEU A 180 -17.81 -0.29 -17.40
C LEU A 180 -17.16 0.35 -18.65
N GLY A 181 -16.13 -0.27 -19.19
CA GLY A 181 -15.36 0.15 -20.36
C GLY A 181 -14.60 -1.01 -21.00
N PRO A 182 -13.99 -0.82 -22.21
CA PRO A 182 -13.99 0.44 -22.94
C PRO A 182 -15.35 0.71 -23.60
N THR A 183 -15.74 1.99 -23.64
CA THR A 183 -17.01 2.39 -24.25
C THR A 183 -16.93 2.41 -25.78
N GLN A 184 -15.72 2.55 -26.31
CA GLN A 184 -15.36 2.48 -27.72
C GLN A 184 -13.88 2.23 -27.87
N ILE A 185 -13.49 1.52 -28.94
CA ILE A 185 -12.07 1.31 -29.24
C ILE A 185 -11.44 2.61 -29.75
N GLN A 186 -10.26 2.93 -29.22
CA GLN A 186 -9.49 4.15 -29.45
C GLN A 186 -8.12 3.83 -30.09
N ASP A 187 -7.43 4.85 -30.60
CA ASP A 187 -6.08 4.68 -31.18
C ASP A 187 -5.01 4.41 -30.12
N ASP A 188 -5.27 4.77 -28.88
CA ASP A 188 -4.37 4.61 -27.73
C ASP A 188 -4.70 3.31 -26.99
N SER A 189 -3.68 2.50 -26.70
CA SER A 189 -3.80 1.19 -26.03
C SER A 189 -4.45 1.32 -24.66
N ASN A 190 -3.98 2.27 -23.83
CA ASN A 190 -4.45 2.47 -22.46
C ASN A 190 -5.95 2.78 -22.39
N ASN A 191 -6.42 3.63 -23.31
CA ASN A 191 -7.84 3.99 -23.40
C ASN A 191 -8.74 2.89 -23.97
N ASN A 192 -8.20 1.69 -24.22
CA ASN A 192 -8.96 0.47 -24.54
C ASN A 192 -9.04 -0.48 -23.35
N SER A 193 -8.68 -0.04 -22.16
CA SER A 193 -8.73 -0.88 -20.95
C SER A 193 -10.15 -1.36 -20.66
N VAL A 194 -10.30 -2.67 -20.48
CA VAL A 194 -11.53 -3.26 -19.92
C VAL A 194 -11.60 -2.84 -18.44
N VAL A 195 -12.50 -1.94 -18.16
CA VAL A 195 -12.76 -1.45 -16.80
C VAL A 195 -13.93 -2.20 -16.22
N ILE A 196 -13.79 -2.72 -15.00
CA ILE A 196 -14.85 -3.47 -14.32
C ILE A 196 -15.16 -2.89 -12.95
N ARG A 197 -16.38 -3.11 -12.48
CA ARG A 197 -16.79 -2.96 -11.10
C ARG A 197 -17.23 -4.32 -10.56
N LEU A 198 -16.58 -4.77 -9.49
CA LEU A 198 -16.89 -5.99 -8.76
C LEU A 198 -17.70 -5.63 -7.52
N ASP A 199 -18.92 -6.13 -7.43
CA ASP A 199 -19.83 -5.94 -6.30
C ASP A 199 -19.95 -7.22 -5.49
N TYR A 200 -19.78 -7.12 -4.16
CA TYR A 200 -19.86 -8.24 -3.23
C TYR A 200 -20.60 -7.83 -1.95
N GLY A 201 -21.86 -8.19 -1.84
CA GLY A 201 -22.75 -7.70 -0.79
C GLY A 201 -22.92 -6.18 -0.84
N GLU A 202 -22.49 -5.48 0.21
CA GLU A 202 -22.49 -4.01 0.28
C GLU A 202 -21.13 -3.39 -0.09
N THR A 203 -20.13 -4.20 -0.43
CA THR A 203 -18.78 -3.73 -0.80
C THR A 203 -18.55 -3.78 -2.29
N SER A 204 -17.70 -2.88 -2.80
CA SER A 204 -17.46 -2.70 -4.23
C SER A 204 -16.02 -2.34 -4.55
N PHE A 205 -15.50 -2.90 -5.66
CA PHE A 205 -14.14 -2.70 -6.15
C PHE A 205 -14.21 -2.27 -7.61
N LEU A 206 -13.46 -1.23 -7.99
CA LEU A 206 -13.36 -0.79 -9.37
C LEU A 206 -11.91 -1.00 -9.86
N PHE A 207 -11.74 -1.78 -10.95
CA PHE A 207 -10.44 -2.01 -11.58
C PHE A 207 -10.38 -1.23 -12.88
N ALA A 208 -9.52 -0.21 -12.91
CA ALA A 208 -9.48 0.77 -14.01
C ALA A 208 -8.50 0.39 -15.14
N GLY A 209 -7.64 -0.64 -14.95
CA GLY A 209 -6.53 -0.88 -15.88
C GLY A 209 -5.67 0.37 -16.03
N ASP A 210 -5.36 0.73 -17.28
CA ASP A 210 -4.64 1.96 -17.60
C ASP A 210 -5.51 3.02 -18.26
N ALA A 211 -6.84 2.92 -18.07
CA ALA A 211 -7.77 3.92 -18.59
C ALA A 211 -7.33 5.34 -18.22
N GLU A 212 -7.21 6.20 -19.22
CA GLU A 212 -6.81 7.59 -19.06
C GLU A 212 -8.04 8.53 -19.06
N ALA A 213 -7.82 9.80 -18.77
CA ALA A 213 -8.88 10.81 -18.63
C ALA A 213 -9.89 10.86 -19.78
N LYS A 214 -9.52 10.39 -20.98
CA LYS A 214 -10.44 10.33 -22.11
C LYS A 214 -11.44 9.21 -21.95
N GLU A 215 -10.97 7.99 -21.62
CA GLU A 215 -11.83 6.84 -21.39
C GLU A 215 -12.63 7.01 -20.09
N GLU A 216 -12.03 7.55 -19.03
CA GLU A 216 -12.72 7.91 -17.78
C GLU A 216 -13.95 8.79 -18.05
N LYS A 217 -13.80 9.80 -18.91
CA LYS A 217 -14.90 10.67 -19.30
C LYS A 217 -16.00 9.94 -20.07
N ASP A 218 -15.62 9.03 -20.95
CA ASP A 218 -16.58 8.24 -21.74
C ASP A 218 -17.30 7.23 -20.83
N ILE A 219 -16.59 6.62 -19.85
CA ILE A 219 -17.15 5.75 -18.80
C ILE A 219 -18.17 6.52 -17.95
N ILE A 220 -17.85 7.73 -17.48
CA ILE A 220 -18.78 8.57 -16.71
C ILE A 220 -20.06 8.87 -17.52
N ALA A 221 -19.92 9.08 -18.82
CA ALA A 221 -21.07 9.37 -19.67
C ALA A 221 -21.95 8.13 -19.97
N ALA A 222 -21.37 6.92 -19.93
CA ALA A 222 -22.04 5.68 -20.27
C ALA A 222 -22.69 4.98 -19.06
N ASN A 223 -22.19 5.21 -17.86
CA ASN A 223 -22.60 4.48 -16.65
C ASN A 223 -23.27 5.42 -15.64
N GLU A 224 -24.36 4.97 -15.03
CA GLU A 224 -25.10 5.75 -14.02
C GLU A 224 -24.53 5.60 -12.59
N GLU A 225 -23.84 4.49 -12.30
CA GLU A 225 -23.35 4.13 -10.98
C GLU A 225 -21.88 3.71 -11.08
N LEU A 226 -20.99 4.56 -10.52
CA LEU A 226 -19.54 4.37 -10.58
C LEU A 226 -18.88 4.40 -9.18
N ASP A 227 -19.64 4.78 -8.13
CA ASP A 227 -19.10 4.82 -6.79
C ASP A 227 -18.60 3.45 -6.35
N CYS A 228 -17.44 3.39 -5.70
CA CYS A 228 -16.91 2.15 -5.18
C CYS A 228 -16.19 2.38 -3.84
N ASP A 229 -16.05 1.31 -3.06
CA ASP A 229 -15.27 1.37 -1.82
C ASP A 229 -13.77 1.34 -2.13
N VAL A 230 -13.34 0.52 -3.09
CA VAL A 230 -11.92 0.35 -3.46
C VAL A 230 -11.69 0.66 -4.94
N LEU A 231 -10.75 1.56 -5.22
CA LEU A 231 -10.27 1.86 -6.56
C LEU A 231 -8.87 1.25 -6.79
N SER A 232 -8.74 0.36 -7.78
CA SER A 232 -7.44 0.12 -8.40
C SER A 232 -7.11 1.31 -9.29
N VAL A 233 -6.14 2.11 -8.86
CA VAL A 233 -5.82 3.41 -9.49
C VAL A 233 -5.30 3.21 -10.90
N GLY A 234 -5.87 3.94 -11.85
CA GLY A 234 -5.54 3.81 -13.27
C GLY A 234 -4.08 4.14 -13.58
N HIS A 235 -3.51 3.40 -14.52
CA HIS A 235 -2.19 3.61 -15.12
C HIS A 235 -1.08 3.81 -14.09
N HIS A 236 -1.07 2.93 -13.07
CA HIS A 236 -0.06 2.90 -11.99
C HIS A 236 0.09 4.22 -11.23
N GLY A 237 -0.96 5.05 -11.23
CA GLY A 237 -0.94 6.38 -10.64
C GLY A 237 -0.34 7.46 -11.54
N SER A 238 -0.35 7.29 -12.86
CA SER A 238 0.03 8.32 -13.84
C SER A 238 -0.83 9.57 -13.73
N ALA A 239 -0.26 10.74 -14.03
CA ALA A 239 -1.01 12.00 -14.13
C ALA A 239 -2.03 12.04 -15.29
N SER A 240 -1.92 11.12 -16.28
CA SER A 240 -2.86 11.02 -17.40
C SER A 240 -4.18 10.37 -17.01
N SER A 241 -4.22 9.67 -15.86
CA SER A 241 -5.38 8.95 -15.31
C SER A 241 -5.88 9.58 -14.02
N THR A 242 -6.95 9.01 -13.47
CA THR A 242 -7.52 9.39 -12.18
C THR A 242 -7.86 10.90 -12.17
N SER A 243 -8.63 11.32 -13.20
CA SER A 243 -9.06 12.69 -13.35
C SER A 243 -10.00 13.13 -12.22
N TRP A 244 -10.09 14.45 -11.98
CA TRP A 244 -11.01 14.96 -10.97
C TRP A 244 -12.46 14.59 -11.21
N ASP A 245 -12.90 14.60 -12.48
CA ASP A 245 -14.26 14.24 -12.84
C ASP A 245 -14.52 12.74 -12.52
N PHE A 246 -13.51 11.89 -12.72
CA PHE A 246 -13.60 10.46 -12.40
C PHE A 246 -13.60 10.22 -10.89
N LEU A 247 -12.71 10.87 -10.14
CA LEU A 247 -12.71 10.77 -8.68
C LEU A 247 -14.01 11.29 -8.04
N GLU A 248 -14.60 12.37 -8.60
CA GLU A 248 -15.91 12.89 -8.14
C GLU A 248 -17.04 11.87 -8.39
N ALA A 249 -16.94 11.06 -9.45
CA ALA A 249 -17.92 10.01 -9.77
C ALA A 249 -17.71 8.73 -8.94
N VAL A 250 -16.43 8.33 -8.70
CA VAL A 250 -16.08 7.06 -8.06
C VAL A 250 -16.06 7.17 -6.52
N LEU A 251 -15.60 8.29 -5.95
CA LEU A 251 -15.51 8.60 -4.52
C LEU A 251 -14.98 7.44 -3.65
N PRO A 252 -13.79 6.90 -3.92
CA PRO A 252 -13.30 5.71 -3.25
C PRO A 252 -12.89 6.01 -1.80
N GLU A 253 -13.25 5.13 -0.86
CA GLU A 253 -12.71 5.13 0.51
C GLU A 253 -11.24 4.68 0.51
N TYR A 254 -10.92 3.69 -0.33
CA TYR A 254 -9.59 3.11 -0.47
C TYR A 254 -9.10 3.18 -1.91
N ALA A 255 -7.82 3.46 -2.10
CA ALA A 255 -7.16 3.42 -3.41
C ALA A 255 -5.90 2.54 -3.35
N VAL A 256 -5.75 1.64 -4.29
CA VAL A 256 -4.54 0.82 -4.43
C VAL A 256 -3.79 1.24 -5.68
N ILE A 257 -2.53 1.64 -5.51
CA ILE A 257 -1.63 2.01 -6.60
C ILE A 257 -0.64 0.87 -6.82
N SER A 258 -0.76 0.16 -7.93
CA SER A 258 0.17 -0.87 -8.36
C SER A 258 1.28 -0.26 -9.18
N CYS A 259 2.49 -0.14 -8.63
CA CYS A 259 3.66 0.44 -9.30
C CYS A 259 4.97 -0.15 -8.75
N GLY A 260 6.05 -0.03 -9.50
CA GLY A 260 7.35 -0.58 -9.12
C GLY A 260 8.22 0.37 -8.32
N VAL A 261 9.05 -0.18 -7.43
CA VAL A 261 10.05 0.57 -6.69
C VAL A 261 11.04 1.23 -7.67
N ASN A 262 11.26 2.55 -7.53
CA ASN A 262 12.19 3.31 -8.38
C ASN A 262 11.91 3.15 -9.89
N ASN A 263 10.65 3.01 -10.29
CA ASN A 263 10.29 2.89 -11.70
C ASN A 263 10.73 4.12 -12.52
N SER A 264 11.02 3.90 -13.80
CA SER A 264 11.55 4.95 -14.67
C SER A 264 10.50 5.97 -15.14
N TYR A 265 9.22 5.73 -14.89
CA TYR A 265 8.10 6.59 -15.26
C TYR A 265 7.85 7.68 -14.22
N GLY A 266 8.31 7.48 -12.98
CA GLY A 266 8.05 8.37 -11.87
C GLY A 266 6.66 8.17 -11.25
N HIS A 267 6.06 7.00 -11.46
CA HIS A 267 4.78 6.63 -10.87
C HIS A 267 4.92 6.15 -9.41
N PRO A 268 3.93 6.46 -8.54
CA PRO A 268 2.80 7.30 -8.84
C PRO A 268 3.21 8.76 -8.98
N ASP A 269 2.53 9.49 -9.88
CA ASP A 269 2.72 10.93 -10.01
C ASP A 269 2.26 11.64 -8.73
N PRO A 270 3.03 12.62 -8.22
CA PRO A 270 2.66 13.36 -7.01
C PRO A 270 1.28 14.03 -7.08
N ASP A 271 0.88 14.52 -8.28
CA ASP A 271 -0.43 15.14 -8.46
C ASP A 271 -1.58 14.11 -8.29
N THR A 272 -1.36 12.84 -8.66
CA THR A 272 -2.35 11.77 -8.47
C THR A 272 -2.49 11.42 -6.99
N VAL A 273 -1.38 11.33 -6.26
CA VAL A 273 -1.40 11.11 -4.80
C VAL A 273 -2.08 12.29 -4.09
N GLU A 274 -1.73 13.55 -4.44
CA GLU A 274 -2.36 14.74 -3.86
C GLU A 274 -3.88 14.81 -4.11
N LYS A 275 -4.34 14.38 -5.30
CA LYS A 275 -5.78 14.29 -5.59
C LYS A 275 -6.50 13.31 -4.65
N LEU A 276 -5.96 12.10 -4.48
CA LEU A 276 -6.52 11.06 -3.60
C LEU A 276 -6.51 11.51 -2.14
N GLU A 277 -5.40 12.08 -1.66
CA GLU A 277 -5.30 12.62 -0.29
C GLU A 277 -6.28 13.76 -0.03
N SER A 278 -6.57 14.59 -1.03
CA SER A 278 -7.46 15.75 -0.89
C SER A 278 -8.93 15.38 -0.72
N ILE A 279 -9.31 14.16 -1.08
CA ILE A 279 -10.65 13.58 -0.85
C ILE A 279 -10.64 12.57 0.32
N GLU A 280 -9.57 12.59 1.13
CA GLU A 280 -9.39 11.75 2.33
C GLU A 280 -9.36 10.25 2.04
N THR A 281 -9.02 9.83 0.83
CA THR A 281 -8.87 8.41 0.45
C THR A 281 -7.67 7.78 1.16
N GLN A 282 -7.86 6.58 1.68
CA GLN A 282 -6.80 5.76 2.26
C GLN A 282 -6.01 5.07 1.13
N ILE A 283 -4.71 5.36 1.02
CA ILE A 283 -3.88 4.93 -0.11
C ILE A 283 -2.99 3.75 0.28
N PHE A 284 -3.03 2.70 -0.52
CA PHE A 284 -2.11 1.57 -0.48
C PHE A 284 -1.21 1.60 -1.71
N ARG A 285 0.06 1.17 -1.58
CA ARG A 285 1.03 1.20 -2.68
C ARG A 285 1.89 -0.05 -2.68
N THR A 286 1.93 -0.77 -3.81
CA THR A 286 2.72 -2.01 -3.92
C THR A 286 4.22 -1.77 -3.83
N ASP A 287 4.73 -0.63 -4.33
CA ASP A 287 6.16 -0.26 -4.26
C ASP A 287 6.67 0.00 -2.83
N LEU A 288 5.77 0.26 -1.89
CA LEU A 288 6.10 0.50 -0.47
C LEU A 288 5.78 -0.70 0.42
N GLN A 289 4.79 -1.52 0.06
CA GLN A 289 4.13 -2.45 0.96
C GLN A 289 4.16 -3.91 0.46
N GLY A 290 4.64 -4.14 -0.78
CA GLY A 290 4.55 -5.46 -1.42
C GLY A 290 3.12 -5.82 -1.78
N ASN A 291 2.75 -7.09 -1.66
CA ASN A 291 1.40 -7.54 -1.96
C ASN A 291 0.39 -6.95 -0.97
N ILE A 292 -0.69 -6.38 -1.52
CA ILE A 292 -1.79 -5.78 -0.75
C ILE A 292 -3.01 -6.66 -0.92
N ILE A 293 -3.62 -7.04 0.21
CA ILE A 293 -4.76 -7.94 0.23
C ILE A 293 -5.91 -7.26 0.95
N ALA A 294 -7.02 -7.10 0.24
CA ALA A 294 -8.31 -6.73 0.79
C ALA A 294 -9.15 -7.98 1.01
N LYS A 295 -9.92 -8.01 2.10
CA LYS A 295 -10.88 -9.06 2.44
C LYS A 295 -12.22 -8.42 2.74
N SER A 296 -13.27 -8.93 2.11
CA SER A 296 -14.64 -8.48 2.35
C SER A 296 -15.54 -9.62 2.81
N ASP A 297 -16.29 -9.36 3.86
CA ASP A 297 -17.39 -10.22 4.33
C ASP A 297 -18.75 -9.82 3.71
N GLY A 298 -18.72 -8.92 2.73
CA GLY A 298 -19.91 -8.34 2.10
C GLY A 298 -20.46 -7.10 2.81
N GLU A 299 -19.96 -6.73 3.98
CA GLU A 299 -20.36 -5.52 4.73
C GLU A 299 -19.16 -4.62 5.00
N THR A 300 -18.01 -5.20 5.34
CA THR A 300 -16.78 -4.50 5.72
C THR A 300 -15.59 -5.00 4.93
N ILE A 301 -14.61 -4.11 4.72
CA ILE A 301 -13.33 -4.44 4.08
C ILE A 301 -12.21 -4.35 5.10
N THR A 302 -11.40 -5.40 5.20
CA THR A 302 -10.19 -5.47 6.02
C THR A 302 -8.96 -5.63 5.16
N TRP A 303 -7.78 -5.27 5.66
CA TRP A 303 -6.55 -5.21 4.90
C TRP A 303 -5.39 -5.93 5.61
N ASN A 304 -4.45 -6.49 4.84
CA ASN A 304 -3.22 -7.07 5.38
C ASN A 304 -2.15 -6.01 5.73
N ASN A 305 -2.30 -4.78 5.24
CA ASN A 305 -1.42 -3.64 5.47
C ASN A 305 -2.21 -2.43 5.98
N ALA A 306 -1.53 -1.48 6.62
CA ALA A 306 -2.09 -0.16 6.88
C ALA A 306 -1.92 0.75 5.67
N PRO A 307 -2.78 1.76 5.45
CA PRO A 307 -2.61 2.73 4.36
C PRO A 307 -1.24 3.40 4.39
N SER A 308 -0.63 3.60 3.24
CA SER A 308 0.70 4.23 3.12
C SER A 308 0.71 5.72 3.50
N ASN A 309 -0.45 6.38 3.41
CA ASN A 309 -0.69 7.76 3.85
C ASN A 309 -1.39 7.84 5.21
N GLY A 310 -1.50 6.71 5.92
CA GLY A 310 -2.09 6.66 7.26
C GLY A 310 -1.28 7.43 8.30
N GLU A 311 -1.92 7.78 9.40
CA GLU A 311 -1.28 8.46 10.52
C GLU A 311 -0.20 7.56 11.14
N VAL A 312 1.04 8.04 11.15
CA VAL A 312 2.16 7.33 11.79
C VAL A 312 2.43 7.92 13.15
N LEU A 313 2.27 7.11 14.19
CA LEU A 313 2.54 7.46 15.58
C LEU A 313 3.56 6.51 16.17
N TYR A 314 3.89 6.74 17.44
CA TYR A 314 4.85 5.92 18.18
C TYR A 314 4.22 5.38 19.45
N ALA A 315 4.58 4.16 19.84
CA ALA A 315 4.26 3.67 21.17
C ALA A 315 4.97 4.53 22.22
N ALA A 316 4.24 5.16 23.12
CA ALA A 316 4.77 6.00 24.18
C ALA A 316 5.42 5.16 25.30
N ASP A 317 4.94 3.95 25.54
CA ASP A 317 5.40 2.97 26.53
C ASP A 317 5.09 1.55 26.02
N PHE A 318 5.40 0.51 26.79
CA PHE A 318 5.01 -0.85 26.49
C PHE A 318 3.48 -0.98 26.48
N VAL A 319 2.93 -1.52 25.41
CA VAL A 319 1.48 -1.71 25.22
C VAL A 319 1.18 -3.08 24.65
N SER A 320 0.19 -3.77 25.22
CA SER A 320 -0.34 -5.02 24.67
C SER A 320 -1.23 -4.73 23.46
N VAL A 321 -0.95 -5.41 22.36
CA VAL A 321 -1.79 -5.43 21.16
C VAL A 321 -2.92 -6.44 21.38
N ARG A 322 -4.16 -6.02 21.17
CA ARG A 322 -5.38 -6.76 21.47
C ARG A 322 -6.10 -7.23 20.20
N GLU A 323 -6.76 -8.38 20.29
CA GLU A 323 -7.59 -8.94 19.20
C GLU A 323 -8.90 -8.14 19.02
N GLU A 324 -9.45 -7.57 20.09
CA GLU A 324 -10.64 -6.71 20.10
C GLU A 324 -10.39 -5.43 20.90
N PRO A 325 -11.11 -4.33 20.67
CA PRO A 325 -10.93 -3.05 21.36
C PRO A 325 -11.46 -3.07 22.79
N ASN A 326 -10.93 -3.97 23.60
CA ASN A 326 -11.25 -4.05 25.03
C ASN A 326 -10.12 -4.68 25.86
N ASP A 327 -10.02 -4.32 27.14
CA ASP A 327 -8.95 -4.74 28.05
C ASP A 327 -8.97 -6.24 28.40
N THR A 328 -10.06 -6.95 28.11
CA THR A 328 -10.26 -8.36 28.46
C THR A 328 -10.03 -9.31 27.28
N SER A 329 -9.90 -8.78 26.06
CA SER A 329 -9.63 -9.58 24.87
C SER A 329 -8.22 -10.18 24.89
N ASN A 330 -7.99 -11.16 24.05
CA ASN A 330 -6.69 -11.82 23.92
C ASN A 330 -5.59 -10.80 23.56
N THR A 331 -4.40 -10.99 24.13
CA THR A 331 -3.20 -10.28 23.69
C THR A 331 -2.55 -11.07 22.56
N VAL A 332 -2.39 -10.43 21.39
CA VAL A 332 -1.76 -11.02 20.20
C VAL A 332 -0.31 -10.60 20.03
N GLY A 333 0.15 -9.59 20.79
CA GLY A 333 1.52 -9.12 20.80
C GLY A 333 1.75 -7.96 21.75
N GLU A 334 2.94 -7.38 21.67
CA GLU A 334 3.35 -6.23 22.47
C GLU A 334 4.18 -5.27 21.62
N LEU A 335 3.97 -3.97 21.80
CA LEU A 335 4.77 -2.89 21.23
C LEU A 335 5.53 -2.20 22.36
N GLY A 336 6.80 -1.84 22.13
CA GLY A 336 7.63 -1.12 23.07
C GLY A 336 7.79 0.36 22.70
N PRO A 337 8.28 1.19 23.65
CA PRO A 337 8.47 2.63 23.43
C PRO A 337 9.28 2.91 22.18
N GLY A 338 8.77 3.81 21.30
CA GLY A 338 9.40 4.19 20.05
C GLY A 338 9.11 3.26 18.87
N ASN A 339 8.36 2.15 19.07
CA ASN A 339 7.85 1.41 17.91
C ASN A 339 6.90 2.29 17.11
N GLN A 340 7.13 2.37 15.82
CA GLN A 340 6.23 3.05 14.88
C GLN A 340 4.94 2.26 14.73
N ILE A 341 3.83 2.98 14.69
CA ILE A 341 2.49 2.43 14.60
C ILE A 341 1.76 3.20 13.50
N GLN A 342 1.33 2.51 12.46
CA GLN A 342 0.37 3.07 11.51
C GLN A 342 -1.04 2.89 12.08
N VAL A 343 -1.72 3.99 12.27
CA VAL A 343 -3.06 4.03 12.85
C VAL A 343 -4.07 4.12 11.71
N LEU A 344 -4.98 3.14 11.64
CA LEU A 344 -6.06 3.12 10.67
C LEU A 344 -7.21 4.02 11.09
N ASN A 345 -7.58 3.93 12.36
CA ASN A 345 -8.68 4.67 12.94
C ASN A 345 -8.48 4.87 14.44
N ARG A 346 -9.13 5.88 15.02
CA ARG A 346 -9.26 6.08 16.46
C ARG A 346 -10.74 6.21 16.78
N ASP A 347 -11.25 5.37 17.67
CA ASP A 347 -12.63 5.44 18.11
C ASP A 347 -12.81 6.40 19.31
N ASP A 348 -14.04 6.78 19.55
CA ASP A 348 -14.41 7.64 20.68
C ASP A 348 -14.30 6.91 22.04
N ASP A 349 -14.20 5.58 22.05
CA ASP A 349 -14.08 4.73 23.23
C ASP A 349 -12.63 4.61 23.73
N GLY A 350 -11.69 5.25 23.03
CA GLY A 350 -10.27 5.35 23.44
C GLY A 350 -9.39 4.24 22.90
N TRP A 351 -9.78 3.59 21.80
CA TRP A 351 -9.00 2.57 21.11
C TRP A 351 -8.52 3.07 19.74
N ALA A 352 -7.38 2.59 19.33
CA ALA A 352 -6.86 2.76 17.98
C ALA A 352 -6.85 1.41 17.27
N THR A 353 -7.35 1.40 16.04
CA THR A 353 -7.25 0.28 15.12
C THR A 353 -5.91 0.36 14.40
N ILE A 354 -5.15 -0.73 14.40
CA ILE A 354 -3.81 -0.82 13.80
C ILE A 354 -3.66 -2.14 13.04
N ILE A 355 -2.68 -2.24 12.14
CA ILE A 355 -2.24 -3.52 11.61
C ILE A 355 -1.04 -4.03 12.39
N PHE A 356 -1.13 -5.24 12.92
CA PHE A 356 -0.03 -5.91 13.60
C PHE A 356 0.10 -7.35 13.11
N ASN A 357 1.28 -7.70 12.55
CA ASN A 357 1.55 -9.00 11.92
C ASN A 357 0.54 -9.40 10.83
N GLY A 358 0.09 -8.42 10.03
CA GLY A 358 -0.85 -8.66 8.93
C GLY A 358 -2.31 -8.88 9.35
N ALA A 359 -2.68 -8.56 10.58
CA ALA A 359 -4.05 -8.64 11.07
C ALA A 359 -4.50 -7.31 11.69
N THR A 360 -5.77 -6.97 11.51
CA THR A 360 -6.41 -5.85 12.20
C THR A 360 -6.45 -6.13 13.70
N THR A 361 -5.93 -5.21 14.49
CA THR A 361 -5.76 -5.33 15.94
C THR A 361 -5.94 -3.97 16.61
N TYR A 362 -5.89 -3.95 17.93
CA TYR A 362 -6.25 -2.76 18.69
C TYR A 362 -5.26 -2.47 19.81
N ILE A 363 -5.03 -1.17 20.04
CA ILE A 363 -4.30 -0.65 21.22
C ILE A 363 -5.03 0.54 21.81
N PRO A 364 -4.91 0.79 23.13
CA PRO A 364 -5.49 2.00 23.73
C PRO A 364 -4.81 3.26 23.18
N THR A 365 -5.58 4.28 22.78
CA THR A 365 -5.06 5.56 22.25
C THR A 365 -4.15 6.30 23.23
N SER A 366 -4.29 6.06 24.55
CA SER A 366 -3.42 6.64 25.57
C SER A 366 -1.94 6.24 25.47
N TYR A 367 -1.61 5.19 24.70
CA TYR A 367 -0.24 4.75 24.43
C TYR A 367 0.33 5.31 23.14
N LEU A 368 -0.39 6.16 22.41
CA LEU A 368 0.08 6.80 21.18
C LEU A 368 0.79 8.12 21.46
N SER A 369 1.86 8.38 20.74
CA SER A 369 2.66 9.60 20.81
C SER A 369 2.98 10.11 19.40
N ASP A 370 2.80 11.42 19.17
CA ASP A 370 3.19 12.09 17.91
C ASP A 370 4.72 12.18 17.75
N THR A 371 5.47 11.92 18.80
CA THR A 371 6.94 12.01 18.80
C THR A 371 7.55 10.73 19.32
N ASP A 372 8.65 10.29 18.71
CA ASP A 372 9.41 9.13 19.18
C ASP A 372 10.00 9.39 20.57
N PRO A 373 9.56 8.68 21.63
CA PRO A 373 10.06 8.84 23.00
C PRO A 373 11.57 8.59 23.13
N GLN A 374 12.15 7.78 22.26
CA GLN A 374 13.58 7.48 22.28
C GLN A 374 14.41 8.68 21.82
N THR A 375 13.92 9.45 20.84
CA THR A 375 14.57 10.68 20.37
C THR A 375 14.60 11.75 21.46
N GLN A 376 13.54 11.87 22.25
CA GLN A 376 13.51 12.80 23.40
C GLN A 376 14.53 12.42 24.49
N THR A 377 14.67 11.13 24.78
CA THR A 377 15.65 10.66 25.78
C THR A 377 17.08 10.93 25.33
N GLN A 378 17.39 10.76 24.04
CA GLN A 378 18.72 11.08 23.49
C GLN A 378 19.02 12.58 23.56
N ALA A 379 18.04 13.44 23.22
CA ALA A 379 18.19 14.88 23.27
C ALA A 379 18.45 15.38 24.72
N VAL A 380 17.73 14.82 25.69
CA VAL A 380 17.96 15.15 27.12
C VAL A 380 19.32 14.68 27.60
N THR A 381 19.74 13.47 27.19
CA THR A 381 21.06 12.93 27.55
C THR A 381 22.18 13.76 26.94
N GLN A 382 22.10 14.14 25.67
CA GLN A 382 23.09 15.03 25.03
C GLN A 382 23.12 16.42 25.65
N ALA A 383 21.98 16.99 26.04
CA ALA A 383 21.92 18.27 26.72
C ALA A 383 22.58 18.20 28.11
N GLN A 384 22.41 17.11 28.85
CA GLN A 384 23.07 16.89 30.15
C GLN A 384 24.57 16.67 30.00
N GLU A 385 25.03 15.91 29.00
CA GLU A 385 26.45 15.72 28.70
C GLU A 385 27.11 17.04 28.27
N THR A 386 26.44 17.85 27.46
CA THR A 386 26.93 19.17 27.04
C THR A 386 27.03 20.11 28.23
N GLN A 387 26.07 20.11 29.16
CA GLN A 387 26.13 20.90 30.38
C GLN A 387 27.25 20.41 31.33
N ALA A 388 27.43 19.09 31.47
CA ALA A 388 28.51 18.53 32.28
C ALA A 388 29.89 18.90 31.70
N GLN A 389 30.09 18.85 30.40
CA GLN A 389 31.33 19.29 29.73
C GLN A 389 31.58 20.78 29.87
N ALA A 390 30.55 21.62 29.77
CA ALA A 390 30.69 23.06 30.00
C ALA A 390 31.07 23.42 31.43
N VAL A 391 30.52 22.70 32.42
CA VAL A 391 30.91 22.87 33.86
C VAL A 391 32.34 22.42 34.08
N THR A 392 32.79 21.31 33.49
CA THR A 392 34.17 20.82 33.61
C THR A 392 35.17 21.79 32.96
N GLN A 393 34.87 22.33 31.76
CA GLN A 393 35.72 23.35 31.12
C GLN A 393 35.77 24.67 31.92
N ALA A 394 34.66 25.08 32.55
CA ALA A 394 34.65 26.27 33.39
C ALA A 394 35.51 26.08 34.67
N GLN A 395 35.53 24.89 35.27
CA GLN A 395 36.39 24.55 36.41
C GLN A 395 37.88 24.47 36.03
N GLU A 396 38.21 23.89 34.86
CA GLU A 396 39.60 23.87 34.37
C GLU A 396 40.11 25.28 34.05
N THR A 397 39.28 26.15 33.48
CA THR A 397 39.65 27.55 33.20
C THR A 397 39.88 28.36 34.48
N GLN A 398 39.14 28.09 35.56
CA GLN A 398 39.36 28.71 36.87
C GLN A 398 40.63 28.18 37.57
N ALA A 399 40.95 26.90 37.38
CA ALA A 399 42.20 26.33 37.93
C ALA A 399 43.45 26.87 37.22
N GLN A 400 43.39 27.12 35.92
CA GLN A 400 44.52 27.70 35.17
C GLN A 400 44.75 29.19 35.45
N SER A 401 43.73 29.94 35.88
CA SER A 401 43.86 31.37 36.20
C SER A 401 44.59 31.64 37.54
N GLN A 402 44.83 30.62 38.35
CA GLN A 402 45.52 30.81 39.67
C GLN A 402 46.99 30.47 39.65
N THR A 403 47.61 30.10 38.49
CA THR A 403 48.99 29.64 38.42
C THR A 403 49.80 30.34 37.34
N GLN A 404 49.85 31.70 37.30
CA GLN A 404 50.86 32.38 36.49
C GLN A 404 51.34 33.68 37.11
N ALA A 405 52.50 33.64 37.72
CA ALA A 405 53.40 34.78 37.83
C ALA A 405 54.50 34.68 36.74
N PRO A 406 55.05 35.79 36.22
CA PRO A 406 55.65 35.80 34.88
C PRO A 406 57.11 35.38 34.89
N SER A 407 57.52 34.60 33.89
CA SER A 407 58.93 34.41 33.53
C SER A 407 59.07 34.62 32.00
N THR A 408 59.90 35.62 31.70
CA THR A 408 60.35 36.04 30.36
C THR A 408 61.49 35.12 29.86
N GLN A 409 61.40 34.60 28.63
CA GLN A 409 62.42 34.67 27.57
C GLN A 409 62.02 33.86 26.27
N PRO A 410 62.61 34.13 25.11
CA PRO A 410 61.93 34.08 23.84
C PRO A 410 62.29 32.88 22.94
N GLN A 411 61.42 32.56 22.01
CA GLN A 411 61.33 31.94 20.97
C GLN A 411 61.61 31.37 19.94
N THR A 412 61.49 30.52 19.22
CA THR A 412 61.81 30.22 17.84
C THR A 412 60.65 29.57 17.12
N GLU A 413 60.26 30.18 16.01
CA GLU A 413 59.23 29.63 15.08
C GLU A 413 59.65 28.33 14.46
N ALA A 414 58.71 27.42 14.28
CA ALA A 414 58.75 26.33 13.32
C ALA A 414 57.30 26.05 12.78
N PRO A 415 57.15 25.49 11.57
CA PRO A 415 56.11 25.87 10.62
C PRO A 415 54.76 25.17 10.82
N GLN A 416 53.70 25.87 10.39
CA GLN A 416 52.31 25.46 10.41
C GLN A 416 52.03 24.22 9.54
N GLN A 417 51.36 23.22 10.10
CA GLN A 417 50.67 22.16 9.37
C GLN A 417 49.24 22.59 8.98
N PRO A 418 48.73 22.15 7.85
CA PRO A 418 47.38 22.51 7.40
C PRO A 418 46.31 21.81 8.23
N PRO A 419 45.05 22.31 8.22
CA PRO A 419 43.97 21.85 9.07
C PRO A 419 43.53 20.42 8.71
N GLN A 420 43.44 19.58 9.73
CA GLN A 420 42.87 18.23 9.60
C GLN A 420 41.36 18.34 9.48
N THR A 421 40.84 17.73 8.39
CA THR A 421 39.44 17.48 8.17
C THR A 421 38.93 16.49 9.23
N GLU A 422 37.83 16.82 9.87
CA GLU A 422 37.16 15.92 10.82
C GLU A 422 36.77 14.60 10.13
N ALA A 423 37.06 13.50 10.78
CA ALA A 423 36.68 12.17 10.34
C ALA A 423 35.20 11.95 10.65
N PRO A 424 34.43 11.26 9.74
CA PRO A 424 33.05 10.96 9.98
C PRO A 424 32.88 9.98 11.16
N THR A 425 31.90 10.24 11.99
CA THR A 425 31.45 9.41 13.11
C THR A 425 31.16 7.99 12.66
N GLN A 426 31.76 6.98 13.26
CA GLN A 426 31.55 5.58 12.96
C GLN A 426 30.15 5.13 13.43
N PRO A 427 29.41 4.36 12.64
CA PRO A 427 28.14 3.79 13.04
C PRO A 427 28.33 2.73 14.14
N VAL A 428 27.45 2.74 15.13
CA VAL A 428 27.44 1.78 16.25
C VAL A 428 26.75 0.50 15.79
N GLY A 429 27.52 -0.57 15.54
CA GLY A 429 27.03 -1.89 15.15
C GLY A 429 28.15 -2.75 14.54
N ASN A 430 27.94 -4.08 14.49
CA ASN A 430 28.84 -4.98 13.80
C ASN A 430 28.88 -4.66 12.30
N MET A 431 30.03 -4.22 11.79
CA MET A 431 30.19 -3.87 10.38
C MET A 431 30.46 -5.12 9.54
N VAL A 432 29.76 -5.22 8.41
CA VAL A 432 29.89 -6.30 7.43
C VAL A 432 30.16 -5.74 6.03
N TRP A 433 30.69 -6.57 5.15
CA TRP A 433 31.01 -6.19 3.78
C TRP A 433 29.98 -6.69 2.79
N LEU A 434 29.54 -5.83 1.88
CA LEU A 434 28.69 -6.15 0.74
C LEU A 434 29.49 -6.00 -0.56
N SER A 435 29.18 -6.83 -1.56
CA SER A 435 29.66 -6.65 -2.94
C SER A 435 28.56 -5.99 -3.78
N ALA A 436 28.96 -5.24 -4.80
CA ALA A 436 28.03 -4.54 -5.68
C ALA A 436 27.01 -5.45 -6.42
N THR A 437 27.26 -6.76 -6.48
CA THR A 437 26.44 -7.70 -7.27
C THR A 437 26.10 -9.00 -6.52
N GLY A 438 26.42 -9.08 -5.22
CA GLY A 438 26.21 -10.29 -4.42
C GLY A 438 24.95 -10.20 -3.57
N SER A 439 24.39 -11.35 -3.21
CA SER A 439 23.22 -11.48 -2.31
C SER A 439 23.60 -11.89 -0.88
N LYS A 440 24.89 -11.73 -0.49
CA LYS A 440 25.36 -12.12 0.86
C LYS A 440 26.26 -11.06 1.45
N TYR A 441 26.18 -10.92 2.80
CA TYR A 441 27.11 -10.12 3.58
C TYR A 441 28.27 -10.97 4.11
N HIS A 442 29.44 -10.35 4.30
CA HIS A 442 30.70 -11.01 4.55
C HIS A 442 31.45 -10.36 5.72
N SER A 443 32.24 -11.14 6.47
CA SER A 443 33.11 -10.62 7.53
C SER A 443 34.37 -9.92 6.99
N ARG A 444 34.67 -10.04 5.68
CA ARG A 444 35.84 -9.46 5.00
C ARG A 444 35.52 -9.14 3.55
N ASN A 445 36.22 -8.13 2.99
CA ASN A 445 35.97 -7.59 1.63
C ASN A 445 36.57 -8.41 0.48
N ASN A 446 37.25 -9.51 0.77
CA ASN A 446 37.92 -10.36 -0.23
C ASN A 446 37.44 -11.83 -0.18
N CYS A 447 36.24 -12.08 0.29
CA CYS A 447 35.68 -13.42 0.41
C CYS A 447 35.18 -13.93 -0.95
N GLY A 448 35.67 -15.10 -1.38
CA GLY A 448 35.31 -15.72 -2.66
C GLY A 448 35.77 -14.89 -3.87
N ASN A 449 34.86 -14.52 -4.74
CA ASN A 449 35.15 -13.71 -5.93
C ASN A 449 34.86 -12.21 -5.72
N MET A 450 34.69 -11.76 -4.48
CA MET A 450 34.44 -10.34 -4.17
C MET A 450 35.66 -9.51 -4.55
N ASN A 451 35.44 -8.45 -5.32
CA ASN A 451 36.49 -7.46 -5.60
C ASN A 451 36.54 -6.44 -4.46
N PRO A 452 37.66 -6.35 -3.70
CA PRO A 452 37.78 -5.45 -2.58
C PRO A 452 37.63 -3.96 -2.93
N ALA A 453 37.93 -3.58 -4.19
CA ALA A 453 37.83 -2.19 -4.66
C ALA A 453 36.35 -1.74 -4.82
N ASN A 454 35.42 -2.69 -4.99
CA ASN A 454 33.99 -2.44 -5.17
C ASN A 454 33.15 -2.92 -3.97
N ALA A 455 33.84 -3.34 -2.89
CA ALA A 455 33.16 -3.75 -1.66
C ALA A 455 32.98 -2.55 -0.73
N TYR A 456 31.83 -2.44 -0.10
CA TYR A 456 31.52 -1.39 0.86
C TYR A 456 30.98 -1.98 2.18
N GLN A 457 31.06 -1.19 3.25
CA GLN A 457 30.65 -1.62 4.57
C GLN A 457 29.29 -1.03 4.93
N VAL A 458 28.46 -1.87 5.56
CA VAL A 458 27.21 -1.49 6.21
C VAL A 458 27.14 -2.17 7.58
N THR A 459 26.18 -1.81 8.43
CA THR A 459 25.92 -2.59 9.64
C THR A 459 25.32 -3.96 9.28
N GLU A 460 25.54 -4.96 10.13
CA GLU A 460 24.95 -6.30 9.91
C GLU A 460 23.41 -6.23 9.88
N SER A 461 22.83 -5.34 10.67
CA SER A 461 21.39 -5.06 10.69
C SER A 461 20.90 -4.52 9.35
N ASP A 462 21.60 -3.53 8.77
CA ASP A 462 21.23 -2.97 7.48
C ASP A 462 21.36 -3.99 6.34
N ALA A 463 22.39 -4.85 6.42
CA ALA A 463 22.57 -5.92 5.44
C ALA A 463 21.41 -6.94 5.49
N ILE A 464 20.94 -7.28 6.69
CA ILE A 464 19.79 -8.19 6.89
C ILE A 464 18.51 -7.54 6.38
N ASN A 465 18.26 -6.28 6.72
CA ASN A 465 17.09 -5.52 6.29
C ASN A 465 17.03 -5.33 4.76
N GLN A 466 18.18 -5.28 4.10
CA GLN A 466 18.30 -5.26 2.63
C GLN A 466 18.24 -6.67 2.00
N GLY A 467 17.89 -7.70 2.76
CA GLY A 467 17.71 -9.07 2.25
C GLY A 467 19.01 -9.86 2.01
N TYR A 468 20.18 -9.35 2.44
CA TYR A 468 21.43 -10.08 2.27
C TYR A 468 21.55 -11.25 3.25
N GLY A 469 21.81 -12.44 2.73
CA GLY A 469 22.07 -13.62 3.55
C GLY A 469 23.52 -13.69 4.06
N LYS A 470 23.73 -14.34 5.19
CA LYS A 470 25.06 -14.57 5.76
C LYS A 470 25.94 -15.48 4.88
N CYS A 471 27.17 -15.09 4.62
CA CYS A 471 28.10 -15.90 3.82
C CYS A 471 28.68 -17.05 4.66
N LYS A 472 28.41 -18.29 4.29
CA LYS A 472 28.92 -19.50 4.98
C LYS A 472 30.42 -19.75 4.81
N LYS A 473 31.15 -18.98 3.95
CA LYS A 473 32.57 -19.17 3.69
C LYS A 473 33.49 -18.35 4.59
N CYS A 474 33.00 -17.28 5.18
CA CYS A 474 33.80 -16.38 6.00
C CYS A 474 33.23 -16.18 7.43
N TRP A 475 32.26 -16.99 7.81
CA TRP A 475 31.69 -17.07 9.18
C TRP A 475 31.75 -18.48 9.71
#